data_75848ea3e291069887a0c4916cfd9e95
#
_entry.id   75848ea3e291069887a0c4916cfd9e95
#
_cell.length_a   1.000
_cell.length_b   1.000
_cell.length_c   1.000
_cell.angle_alpha   90.00
_cell.angle_beta   90.00
_cell.angle_gamma   90.00
#
_symmetry.space_group_name_H-M   'P 1'
#
loop_
_entity.id
_entity.type
_entity.pdbx_description
1 polymer ?
#
loop_
_entity_poly.entity_id
_entity_poly.type
_entity_poly.pdbx_seq_one_letter_code
_entity_poly.pdbx_strand_id
1 'polypeptide(L)'
;MKAIDIALKDIWHSVRNAMFIVFGLGLPLATGALFYFAFGGLAGGDEAFSIAPAQVQVVNLDKGQMGFSAGELLVTVLQDAIPELVQTRQVSNPAAARTAVDRQQAAVAVIIPQGFTAAIMDLEGRAAVEIYQDPTLTLSPSIVRGVVSRVVDGFAGTKIAAATAQSQLAARGAAVDAPVLQQIALQYASWSTALSESQQAGASPFFEIQAPPAQEQQGNEGVIGILALIMAGMMVFYVFFTGAASAQSILMEEEAGTLPRLFTTPTPQATILGGKFISTFLLLSLQVVTLIVISALIFGVNWGDPLPLALVIVALVIVASSFGIFVTSFLRDTRQGGIVYGGVMTVMGMIGMITVFTGTVPTASSAMNTVSLTVPQGWAVRAWRLLLEGGGLGDVLVPVAVMLGAGIVFFAIGVLKFRKRYA
;
A
#
# COMPACT_ATOMS: atom_id res chain seq x y z
N MET A 1 -42.70 -1.15 -13.91
CA MET A 1 -43.01 -2.54 -13.54
C MET A 1 -42.15 -3.54 -14.32
N LYS A 2 -42.25 -3.63 -15.67
CA LYS A 2 -41.46 -4.65 -16.45
C LYS A 2 -39.93 -4.69 -16.21
N ALA A 3 -39.27 -3.54 -16.02
CA ALA A 3 -37.83 -3.48 -15.75
C ALA A 3 -37.48 -4.06 -14.37
N ILE A 4 -38.34 -3.86 -13.38
CA ILE A 4 -38.15 -4.39 -12.01
C ILE A 4 -38.35 -5.91 -11.99
N ASP A 5 -39.37 -6.41 -12.75
CA ASP A 5 -39.61 -7.85 -12.84
C ASP A 5 -38.44 -8.59 -13.49
N ILE A 6 -37.82 -7.99 -14.53
CA ILE A 6 -36.60 -8.48 -15.17
C ILE A 6 -35.44 -8.49 -14.15
N ALA A 7 -35.27 -7.38 -13.42
CA ALA A 7 -34.22 -7.25 -12.44
C ALA A 7 -34.33 -8.29 -11.31
N LEU A 8 -35.50 -8.49 -10.74
CA LEU A 8 -35.74 -9.45 -9.67
C LEU A 8 -35.48 -10.91 -10.10
N LYS A 9 -35.93 -11.27 -11.30
CA LYS A 9 -35.64 -12.60 -11.87
C LYS A 9 -34.14 -12.82 -12.02
N ASP A 10 -33.43 -11.84 -12.56
CA ASP A 10 -31.99 -11.98 -12.82
C ASP A 10 -31.17 -12.00 -11.52
N ILE A 11 -31.55 -11.21 -10.50
CA ILE A 11 -30.94 -11.25 -9.17
C ILE A 11 -31.12 -12.64 -8.55
N TRP A 12 -32.35 -13.15 -8.55
CA TRP A 12 -32.63 -14.48 -7.98
C TRP A 12 -31.78 -15.59 -8.63
N HIS A 13 -31.61 -15.49 -9.94
CA HIS A 13 -30.76 -16.42 -10.68
C HIS A 13 -29.27 -16.24 -10.36
N SER A 14 -28.81 -15.00 -10.27
CA SER A 14 -27.40 -14.68 -10.00
C SER A 14 -26.98 -15.03 -8.59
N VAL A 15 -27.80 -14.76 -7.56
CA VAL A 15 -27.49 -15.09 -6.16
C VAL A 15 -27.39 -16.62 -5.92
N ARG A 16 -28.17 -17.38 -6.69
CA ARG A 16 -28.10 -18.87 -6.64
C ARG A 16 -26.96 -19.46 -7.47
N ASN A 17 -26.25 -18.66 -8.22
CA ASN A 17 -25.14 -19.11 -9.03
C ASN A 17 -23.88 -19.28 -8.15
N ALA A 18 -23.33 -20.49 -8.12
CA ALA A 18 -22.13 -20.81 -7.37
C ALA A 18 -20.95 -19.87 -7.72
N MET A 19 -20.84 -19.42 -8.99
CA MET A 19 -19.82 -18.48 -9.42
C MET A 19 -19.92 -17.12 -8.71
N PHE A 20 -21.14 -16.60 -8.47
CA PHE A 20 -21.31 -15.37 -7.72
C PHE A 20 -20.86 -15.55 -6.25
N ILE A 21 -21.24 -16.67 -5.63
CA ILE A 21 -20.85 -16.94 -4.23
C ILE A 21 -19.33 -17.07 -4.11
N VAL A 22 -18.70 -17.84 -5.01
CA VAL A 22 -17.24 -18.09 -4.96
C VAL A 22 -16.46 -16.83 -5.34
N PHE A 23 -16.73 -16.23 -6.49
CA PHE A 23 -15.95 -15.11 -7.02
C PHE A 23 -16.39 -13.75 -6.46
N GLY A 24 -17.68 -13.58 -6.19
CA GLY A 24 -18.21 -12.32 -5.67
C GLY A 24 -17.96 -12.14 -4.18
N LEU A 25 -18.05 -13.20 -3.38
CA LEU A 25 -17.93 -13.14 -1.92
C LEU A 25 -16.76 -13.98 -1.39
N GLY A 26 -16.63 -15.22 -1.84
CA GLY A 26 -15.66 -16.17 -1.29
C GLY A 26 -14.22 -15.76 -1.50
N LEU A 27 -13.82 -15.45 -2.74
CA LEU A 27 -12.44 -15.07 -3.05
C LEU A 27 -12.00 -13.76 -2.38
N PRO A 28 -12.78 -12.66 -2.40
CA PRO A 28 -12.42 -11.43 -1.67
C PRO A 28 -12.21 -11.69 -0.18
N LEU A 29 -13.11 -12.44 0.46
CA LEU A 29 -13.00 -12.76 1.88
C LEU A 29 -11.86 -13.72 2.18
N ALA A 30 -11.65 -14.74 1.36
CA ALA A 30 -10.53 -15.68 1.51
C ALA A 30 -9.19 -14.97 1.36
N THR A 31 -9.09 -14.06 0.39
CA THR A 31 -7.87 -13.25 0.21
C THR A 31 -7.66 -12.31 1.40
N GLY A 32 -8.71 -11.63 1.87
CA GLY A 32 -8.65 -10.82 3.08
C GLY A 32 -8.24 -11.62 4.32
N ALA A 33 -8.83 -12.81 4.50
CA ALA A 33 -8.45 -13.73 5.59
C ALA A 33 -6.99 -14.18 5.48
N LEU A 34 -6.54 -14.53 4.26
CA LEU A 34 -5.14 -14.90 4.04
C LEU A 34 -4.18 -13.78 4.46
N PHE A 35 -4.45 -12.54 4.04
CA PHE A 35 -3.64 -11.39 4.44
C PHE A 35 -3.76 -11.10 5.94
N TYR A 36 -4.96 -11.24 6.52
CA TYR A 36 -5.16 -11.08 7.95
C TYR A 36 -4.34 -12.09 8.76
N PHE A 37 -4.36 -13.36 8.41
CA PHE A 37 -3.56 -14.39 9.09
C PHE A 37 -2.08 -14.29 8.77
N ALA A 38 -1.70 -13.86 7.55
CA ALA A 38 -0.30 -13.70 7.17
C ALA A 38 0.36 -12.49 7.84
N PHE A 39 -0.38 -11.40 8.05
CA PHE A 39 0.13 -10.14 8.56
C PHE A 39 -0.54 -9.68 9.86
N GLY A 40 -1.72 -10.18 10.19
CA GLY A 40 -2.49 -9.80 11.38
C GLY A 40 -1.90 -10.31 12.69
N GLY A 41 -1.12 -11.38 12.63
CA GLY A 41 -0.28 -11.81 13.74
C GLY A 41 0.78 -10.79 14.17
N LEU A 42 0.98 -9.74 13.35
CA LEU A 42 1.85 -8.60 13.67
C LEU A 42 1.13 -7.50 14.47
N ALA A 43 -0.20 -7.59 14.63
CA ALA A 43 -1.01 -6.45 15.09
C ALA A 43 -1.53 -6.51 16.52
N GLY A 44 -1.39 -7.61 17.25
CA GLY A 44 -1.80 -7.55 18.63
C GLY A 44 -2.26 -8.85 19.28
N GLY A 45 -1.70 -9.10 20.41
CA GLY A 45 -2.01 -10.15 21.37
C GLY A 45 -0.77 -10.92 21.78
N ASP A 46 -0.61 -11.20 23.05
CA ASP A 46 0.56 -11.81 23.70
C ASP A 46 1.06 -13.16 23.12
N GLU A 47 0.45 -13.66 22.05
CA GLU A 47 0.88 -14.82 21.25
C GLU A 47 0.90 -14.53 19.74
N ALA A 48 0.99 -13.26 19.32
CA ALA A 48 1.14 -12.88 17.93
C ALA A 48 2.40 -13.52 17.32
N PHE A 49 2.24 -14.01 16.11
CA PHE A 49 3.31 -14.46 15.20
C PHE A 49 4.52 -13.54 15.38
N SER A 50 5.40 -13.88 16.32
CA SER A 50 6.66 -13.17 16.46
C SER A 50 7.39 -13.45 15.15
N ILE A 51 7.57 -12.42 14.33
CA ILE A 51 8.62 -12.50 13.31
C ILE A 51 9.86 -12.86 14.10
N ALA A 52 10.37 -14.08 13.90
CA ALA A 52 11.59 -14.46 14.57
C ALA A 52 12.58 -13.34 14.32
N PRO A 53 13.08 -12.69 15.39
CA PRO A 53 13.89 -11.50 15.22
C PRO A 53 15.04 -11.81 14.28
N ALA A 54 15.27 -10.94 13.30
CA ALA A 54 16.27 -11.15 12.29
C ALA A 54 17.63 -11.28 12.97
N GLN A 55 18.28 -12.42 12.78
CA GLN A 55 19.61 -12.62 13.31
C GLN A 55 20.60 -11.73 12.55
N VAL A 56 21.22 -10.80 13.24
CA VAL A 56 22.25 -9.91 12.69
C VAL A 56 23.58 -10.21 13.35
N GLN A 57 24.58 -10.55 12.54
CA GLN A 57 25.93 -10.74 13.04
C GLN A 57 26.73 -9.45 12.92
N VAL A 58 27.32 -9.00 14.03
CA VAL A 58 28.16 -7.81 14.04
C VAL A 58 29.58 -8.21 14.36
N VAL A 59 30.50 -7.79 13.49
CA VAL A 59 31.94 -7.95 13.67
C VAL A 59 32.53 -6.57 13.94
N ASN A 60 32.98 -6.33 15.16
CA ASN A 60 33.67 -5.11 15.49
C ASN A 60 35.17 -5.36 15.59
N LEU A 61 35.93 -4.86 14.60
CA LEU A 61 37.39 -4.92 14.59
C LEU A 61 38.04 -3.61 15.06
N ASP A 62 37.21 -2.59 15.35
CA ASP A 62 37.68 -1.31 15.82
C ASP A 62 38.11 -1.39 17.30
N LYS A 63 39.28 -0.87 17.60
CA LYS A 63 39.84 -0.86 18.97
C LYS A 63 39.60 0.46 19.70
N GLY A 64 38.95 1.41 19.03
CA GLY A 64 38.78 2.75 19.56
C GLY A 64 40.08 3.55 19.60
N GLN A 65 39.95 4.81 19.99
CA GLN A 65 41.07 5.74 20.19
C GLN A 65 40.74 6.75 21.31
N MET A 66 41.70 7.10 22.13
CA MET A 66 41.53 8.10 23.23
C MET A 66 40.35 7.83 24.17
N GLY A 67 40.01 6.56 24.44
CA GLY A 67 38.89 6.22 25.33
C GLY A 67 37.53 6.25 24.68
N PHE A 68 37.41 6.49 23.36
CA PHE A 68 36.18 6.45 22.58
C PHE A 68 36.27 5.37 21.50
N SER A 69 35.17 4.65 21.27
CA SER A 69 35.05 3.68 20.18
C SER A 69 33.74 3.92 19.43
N ALA A 70 33.84 4.44 18.21
CA ALA A 70 32.71 4.61 17.31
C ALA A 70 32.13 3.25 16.87
N GLY A 71 32.99 2.23 16.78
CA GLY A 71 32.54 0.88 16.48
C GLY A 71 31.70 0.29 17.60
N GLU A 72 32.06 0.50 18.87
CA GLU A 72 31.28 0.04 20.02
C GLU A 72 29.96 0.76 20.15
N LEU A 73 29.96 2.08 19.89
CA LEU A 73 28.70 2.86 19.82
C LEU A 73 27.75 2.32 18.76
N LEU A 74 28.26 2.00 17.56
CA LEU A 74 27.44 1.42 16.49
C LEU A 74 26.89 0.05 16.89
N VAL A 75 27.67 -0.79 17.58
CA VAL A 75 27.20 -2.08 18.11
C VAL A 75 26.07 -1.87 19.13
N THR A 76 26.26 -0.96 20.08
CA THR A 76 25.24 -0.64 21.10
C THR A 76 23.95 -0.13 20.47
N VAL A 77 24.04 0.80 19.51
CA VAL A 77 22.84 1.31 18.81
C VAL A 77 22.15 0.20 18.04
N LEU A 78 22.87 -0.73 17.41
CA LEU A 78 22.26 -1.87 16.72
C LEU A 78 21.59 -2.85 17.69
N GLN A 79 22.09 -2.99 18.91
CA GLN A 79 21.49 -3.84 19.94
C GLN A 79 20.23 -3.24 20.53
N ASP A 80 20.22 -1.93 20.74
CA ASP A 80 19.16 -1.23 21.48
C ASP A 80 18.07 -0.63 20.57
N ALA A 81 18.36 -0.43 19.27
CA ALA A 81 17.45 0.29 18.39
C ALA A 81 16.10 -0.39 18.21
N ILE A 82 16.05 -1.72 18.06
CA ILE A 82 14.82 -2.48 17.83
C ILE A 82 15.00 -3.94 18.30
N PRO A 83 15.05 -4.22 19.61
CA PRO A 83 15.31 -5.55 20.14
C PRO A 83 14.24 -6.58 19.75
N GLU A 84 13.02 -6.15 19.48
CA GLU A 84 11.90 -7.00 19.07
C GLU A 84 12.03 -7.51 17.62
N LEU A 85 12.67 -6.76 16.73
CA LEU A 85 12.80 -7.09 15.31
C LEU A 85 14.20 -7.58 14.92
N VAL A 86 15.24 -7.27 15.72
CA VAL A 86 16.64 -7.57 15.41
C VAL A 86 17.33 -8.15 16.63
N GLN A 87 17.82 -9.39 16.50
CA GLN A 87 18.71 -9.98 17.49
C GLN A 87 20.15 -9.87 16.98
N THR A 88 20.93 -9.04 17.67
CA THR A 88 22.32 -8.79 17.32
C THR A 88 23.24 -9.78 18.05
N ARG A 89 24.05 -10.51 17.28
CA ARG A 89 25.08 -11.39 17.81
C ARG A 89 26.45 -10.89 17.41
N GLN A 90 27.28 -10.59 18.39
CA GLN A 90 28.67 -10.18 18.14
C GLN A 90 29.54 -11.39 17.86
N VAL A 91 30.33 -11.35 16.79
CA VAL A 91 31.29 -12.39 16.38
C VAL A 91 32.63 -11.75 16.04
N SER A 92 33.73 -12.49 16.21
CA SER A 92 35.08 -11.96 16.01
C SER A 92 35.65 -12.14 14.60
N ASN A 93 35.05 -13.02 13.79
CA ASN A 93 35.59 -13.39 12.47
C ASN A 93 34.65 -12.94 11.34
N PRO A 94 35.12 -12.02 10.44
CA PRO A 94 34.31 -11.56 9.30
C PRO A 94 33.89 -12.67 8.32
N ALA A 95 34.78 -13.66 8.10
CA ALA A 95 34.45 -14.75 7.19
C ALA A 95 33.36 -15.66 7.77
N ALA A 96 33.38 -15.89 9.09
CA ALA A 96 32.31 -16.63 9.76
C ALA A 96 30.95 -15.90 9.69
N ALA A 97 30.96 -14.57 9.84
CA ALA A 97 29.76 -13.76 9.72
C ALA A 97 29.12 -13.83 8.31
N ARG A 98 29.96 -13.72 7.26
CA ARG A 98 29.48 -13.87 5.86
C ARG A 98 28.96 -15.29 5.58
N THR A 99 29.69 -16.32 6.05
CA THR A 99 29.25 -17.71 5.90
C THR A 99 27.92 -17.98 6.61
N ALA A 100 27.63 -17.33 7.73
CA ALA A 100 26.34 -17.45 8.41
C ALA A 100 25.21 -16.85 7.58
N VAL A 101 25.44 -15.74 6.86
CA VAL A 101 24.48 -15.16 5.92
C VAL A 101 24.27 -16.08 4.72
N ASP A 102 25.36 -16.61 4.12
CA ASP A 102 25.28 -17.52 2.99
C ASP A 102 24.51 -18.81 3.33
N ARG A 103 24.55 -19.25 4.58
CA ARG A 103 23.81 -20.41 5.10
C ARG A 103 22.42 -20.06 5.62
N GLN A 104 21.97 -18.82 5.45
CA GLN A 104 20.66 -18.33 5.95
C GLN A 104 20.50 -18.47 7.49
N GLN A 105 21.59 -18.49 8.22
CA GLN A 105 21.62 -18.49 9.68
C GLN A 105 21.59 -17.06 10.25
N ALA A 106 21.89 -16.07 9.42
CA ALA A 106 21.75 -14.65 9.72
C ALA A 106 21.20 -13.91 8.50
N ALA A 107 20.40 -12.88 8.73
CA ALA A 107 19.85 -12.04 7.68
C ALA A 107 20.88 -11.04 7.14
N VAL A 108 21.74 -10.53 8.03
CA VAL A 108 22.73 -9.50 7.73
C VAL A 108 24.00 -9.71 8.58
N ALA A 109 25.15 -9.43 7.98
CA ALA A 109 26.41 -9.26 8.70
C ALA A 109 26.89 -7.82 8.54
N VAL A 110 27.13 -7.14 9.66
CA VAL A 110 27.69 -5.79 9.73
C VAL A 110 29.17 -5.92 10.17
N ILE A 111 30.08 -5.48 9.31
CA ILE A 111 31.50 -5.58 9.56
C ILE A 111 32.10 -4.19 9.71
N ILE A 112 32.56 -3.88 10.92
CA ILE A 112 33.19 -2.62 11.27
C ILE A 112 34.71 -2.83 11.15
N PRO A 113 35.42 -2.11 10.27
CA PRO A 113 36.82 -2.35 10.00
C PRO A 113 37.71 -1.87 11.15
N GLN A 114 38.94 -2.39 11.17
CA GLN A 114 39.97 -1.91 12.08
C GLN A 114 40.29 -0.44 11.80
N GLY A 115 40.42 0.36 12.87
CA GLY A 115 40.72 1.80 12.75
C GLY A 115 39.55 2.67 12.32
N PHE A 116 38.30 2.16 12.42
CA PHE A 116 37.10 2.91 12.10
C PHE A 116 37.00 4.22 12.90
N THR A 117 37.24 4.17 14.21
CA THR A 117 37.30 5.37 15.08
C THR A 117 38.36 6.36 14.63
N ALA A 118 39.57 5.88 14.30
CA ALA A 118 40.66 6.74 13.83
C ALA A 118 40.29 7.46 12.52
N ALA A 119 39.68 6.74 11.58
CA ALA A 119 39.26 7.30 10.31
C ALA A 119 38.09 8.31 10.44
N ILE A 120 37.24 8.17 11.48
CA ILE A 120 36.19 9.16 11.79
C ILE A 120 36.82 10.39 12.45
N MET A 121 37.80 10.25 13.31
CA MET A 121 38.45 11.38 13.99
C MET A 121 39.39 12.17 13.08
N ASP A 122 39.92 11.56 12.02
CA ASP A 122 40.73 12.22 11.02
C ASP A 122 39.82 12.99 10.02
N LEU A 123 39.98 14.31 9.88
CA LEU A 123 39.16 15.15 9.02
C LEU A 123 39.22 14.75 7.55
N GLU A 124 40.31 14.19 7.06
CA GLU A 124 40.50 13.71 5.69
C GLU A 124 40.30 12.19 5.56
N GLY A 125 40.23 11.47 6.68
CA GLY A 125 40.05 10.03 6.74
C GLY A 125 38.74 9.55 6.10
N ARG A 126 38.72 8.34 5.58
CA ARG A 126 37.50 7.69 5.04
C ARG A 126 37.20 6.44 5.84
N ALA A 127 36.02 6.40 6.43
CA ALA A 127 35.51 5.24 7.13
C ALA A 127 34.38 4.60 6.33
N ALA A 128 34.36 3.27 6.26
CA ALA A 128 33.31 2.53 5.62
C ALA A 128 32.92 1.32 6.47
N VAL A 129 31.64 1.08 6.66
CA VAL A 129 31.09 -0.12 7.29
C VAL A 129 30.59 -1.02 6.17
N GLU A 130 30.99 -2.29 6.18
CA GLU A 130 30.50 -3.27 5.23
C GLU A 130 29.21 -3.89 5.75
N ILE A 131 28.17 -3.91 4.90
CA ILE A 131 26.90 -4.59 5.17
C ILE A 131 26.79 -5.73 4.17
N TYR A 132 26.94 -6.96 4.63
CA TYR A 132 26.75 -8.17 3.83
C TYR A 132 25.39 -8.76 4.16
N GLN A 133 24.51 -8.92 3.15
CA GLN A 133 23.10 -9.27 3.34
C GLN A 133 22.66 -10.45 2.48
N ASP A 134 21.67 -11.19 2.95
CA ASP A 134 20.98 -12.20 2.16
C ASP A 134 20.16 -11.50 1.07
N PRO A 135 20.41 -11.77 -0.22
CA PRO A 135 19.69 -11.14 -1.34
C PRO A 135 18.20 -11.54 -1.42
N THR A 136 17.80 -12.61 -0.73
CA THR A 136 16.40 -13.08 -0.73
C THR A 136 15.55 -12.32 0.28
N LEU A 137 16.16 -11.63 1.24
CA LEU A 137 15.49 -10.84 2.26
C LEU A 137 15.51 -9.35 1.90
N THR A 138 14.38 -8.67 2.11
CA THR A 138 14.25 -7.24 1.81
C THR A 138 14.05 -6.39 3.07
N LEU A 139 13.21 -6.84 4.01
CA LEU A 139 12.82 -6.04 5.17
C LEU A 139 13.95 -5.90 6.19
N SER A 140 14.47 -7.01 6.71
CA SER A 140 15.51 -7.00 7.75
C SER A 140 16.78 -6.29 7.29
N PRO A 141 17.33 -6.53 6.08
CA PRO A 141 18.47 -5.78 5.58
C PRO A 141 18.22 -4.27 5.43
N SER A 142 17.03 -3.86 5.05
CA SER A 142 16.70 -2.44 4.91
C SER A 142 16.65 -1.71 6.26
N ILE A 143 16.12 -2.37 7.29
CA ILE A 143 16.09 -1.84 8.66
C ILE A 143 17.53 -1.67 9.19
N VAL A 144 18.34 -2.72 9.11
CA VAL A 144 19.74 -2.67 9.58
C VAL A 144 20.55 -1.60 8.84
N ARG A 145 20.40 -1.53 7.51
CA ARG A 145 21.02 -0.47 6.70
C ARG A 145 20.58 0.92 7.14
N GLY A 146 19.29 1.12 7.40
CA GLY A 146 18.74 2.40 7.88
C GLY A 146 19.38 2.83 9.21
N VAL A 147 19.53 1.91 10.18
CA VAL A 147 20.18 2.18 11.46
C VAL A 147 21.64 2.50 11.27
N VAL A 148 22.39 1.64 10.55
CA VAL A 148 23.83 1.87 10.28
C VAL A 148 24.06 3.19 9.55
N SER A 149 23.28 3.49 8.50
CA SER A 149 23.40 4.75 7.77
C SER A 149 23.18 5.94 8.68
N ARG A 150 22.16 5.93 9.53
CA ARG A 150 21.87 7.05 10.46
C ARG A 150 23.03 7.34 11.41
N VAL A 151 23.67 6.30 11.96
CA VAL A 151 24.82 6.46 12.85
C VAL A 151 26.02 6.98 12.08
N VAL A 152 26.32 6.42 10.90
CA VAL A 152 27.45 6.84 10.06
C VAL A 152 27.25 8.28 9.56
N ASP A 153 26.03 8.66 9.17
CA ASP A 153 25.69 10.03 8.75
C ASP A 153 25.85 11.03 9.91
N GLY A 154 25.53 10.63 11.14
CA GLY A 154 25.81 11.42 12.34
C GLY A 154 27.30 11.71 12.52
N PHE A 155 28.16 10.71 12.34
CA PHE A 155 29.60 10.91 12.38
C PHE A 155 30.11 11.77 11.21
N ALA A 156 29.59 11.57 10.01
CA ALA A 156 29.92 12.39 8.84
C ALA A 156 29.52 13.85 9.05
N GLY A 157 28.35 14.09 9.59
CA GLY A 157 27.88 15.46 9.93
C GLY A 157 28.80 16.15 10.93
N THR A 158 29.20 15.45 11.99
CA THR A 158 30.14 15.98 13.01
C THR A 158 31.48 16.36 12.37
N LYS A 159 31.99 15.51 11.49
CA LYS A 159 33.25 15.74 10.76
C LYS A 159 33.17 16.95 9.82
N ILE A 160 32.07 17.07 9.06
CA ILE A 160 31.81 18.21 8.17
C ILE A 160 31.74 19.51 8.99
N ALA A 161 31.05 19.51 10.13
CA ALA A 161 30.94 20.67 11.00
C ALA A 161 32.32 21.10 11.53
N ALA A 162 33.15 20.17 11.98
CA ALA A 162 34.51 20.45 12.44
C ALA A 162 35.42 20.97 11.32
N ALA A 163 35.39 20.35 10.13
CA ALA A 163 36.17 20.80 8.96
C ALA A 163 35.72 22.19 8.47
N THR A 164 34.42 22.47 8.46
CA THR A 164 33.89 23.79 8.09
C THR A 164 34.33 24.85 9.11
N ALA A 165 34.25 24.56 10.39
CA ALA A 165 34.71 25.47 11.42
C ALA A 165 36.20 25.75 11.30
N GLN A 166 37.01 24.73 11.06
CA GLN A 166 38.45 24.87 10.84
C GLN A 166 38.75 25.79 9.64
N SER A 167 38.11 25.54 8.51
CA SER A 167 38.32 26.35 7.29
C SER A 167 37.90 27.81 7.49
N GLN A 168 36.79 28.08 8.17
CA GLN A 168 36.30 29.42 8.45
C GLN A 168 37.22 30.20 9.43
N LEU A 169 37.73 29.53 10.46
CA LEU A 169 38.62 30.12 11.42
C LEU A 169 40.00 30.40 10.78
N ALA A 170 40.52 29.46 10.00
CA ALA A 170 41.75 29.65 9.24
C ALA A 170 41.66 30.82 8.22
N ALA A 171 40.53 30.98 7.53
CA ALA A 171 40.26 32.10 6.62
C ALA A 171 40.27 33.46 7.36
N ARG A 172 40.02 33.48 8.66
CA ARG A 172 40.07 34.69 9.50
C ARG A 172 41.41 34.88 10.22
N GLY A 173 42.42 34.08 9.90
CA GLY A 173 43.76 34.14 10.51
C GLY A 173 43.82 33.63 11.96
N ALA A 174 42.81 32.95 12.44
CA ALA A 174 42.81 32.37 13.78
C ALA A 174 43.45 30.98 13.75
N ALA A 175 44.44 30.74 14.68
CA ALA A 175 44.93 29.39 14.89
C ALA A 175 43.82 28.57 15.60
N VAL A 176 43.55 27.38 15.04
CA VAL A 176 42.52 26.50 15.59
C VAL A 176 43.22 25.42 16.39
N ASP A 177 43.09 25.48 17.71
CA ASP A 177 43.61 24.47 18.61
C ASP A 177 42.71 23.23 18.62
N ALA A 178 43.30 22.06 18.73
CA ALA A 178 42.60 20.76 18.81
C ALA A 178 41.43 20.74 19.82
N PRO A 179 41.53 21.33 21.02
CA PRO A 179 40.43 21.42 21.99
C PRO A 179 39.20 22.14 21.47
N VAL A 180 39.35 23.18 20.64
CA VAL A 180 38.23 23.96 20.09
C VAL A 180 37.47 23.12 19.07
N LEU A 181 38.17 22.38 18.20
CA LEU A 181 37.54 21.47 17.26
C LEU A 181 36.77 20.35 17.97
N GLN A 182 37.34 19.79 19.03
CA GLN A 182 36.70 18.77 19.84
C GLN A 182 35.42 19.31 20.49
N GLN A 183 35.44 20.55 21.00
CA GLN A 183 34.26 21.18 21.59
C GLN A 183 33.16 21.42 20.55
N ILE A 184 33.51 21.85 19.33
CA ILE A 184 32.56 22.01 18.21
C ILE A 184 31.94 20.67 17.84
N ALA A 185 32.78 19.61 17.73
CA ALA A 185 32.31 18.27 17.44
C ALA A 185 31.31 17.75 18.49
N LEU A 186 31.61 17.96 19.78
CA LEU A 186 30.74 17.57 20.89
C LEU A 186 29.41 18.38 20.91
N GLN A 187 29.47 19.69 20.64
CA GLN A 187 28.27 20.50 20.53
C GLN A 187 27.40 20.08 19.34
N TYR A 188 28.00 19.77 18.20
CA TYR A 188 27.26 19.26 17.05
C TYR A 188 26.62 17.90 17.35
N ALA A 189 27.36 16.98 17.97
CA ALA A 189 26.84 15.69 18.37
C ALA A 189 25.66 15.80 19.34
N SER A 190 25.77 16.64 20.37
CA SER A 190 24.69 16.89 21.33
C SER A 190 23.46 17.54 20.67
N TRP A 191 23.69 18.48 19.76
CA TRP A 191 22.63 19.12 18.99
C TRP A 191 21.95 18.13 18.03
N SER A 192 22.72 17.30 17.31
CA SER A 192 22.15 16.29 16.39
C SER A 192 21.35 15.21 17.12
N THR A 193 21.77 14.85 18.35
CA THR A 193 21.02 13.90 19.20
C THR A 193 19.71 14.53 19.66
N ALA A 194 19.75 15.77 20.18
CA ALA A 194 18.55 16.49 20.59
C ALA A 194 17.58 16.71 19.41
N LEU A 195 18.11 16.92 18.19
CA LEU A 195 17.31 17.03 16.98
C LEU A 195 16.62 15.70 16.63
N SER A 196 17.34 14.58 16.74
CA SER A 196 16.76 13.26 16.47
C SER A 196 15.69 12.87 17.51
N GLU A 197 15.90 13.19 18.76
CA GLU A 197 14.91 12.99 19.83
C GLU A 197 13.67 13.87 19.62
N SER A 198 13.86 15.13 19.22
CA SER A 198 12.74 16.03 18.91
C SER A 198 11.95 15.56 17.67
N GLN A 199 12.60 15.00 16.67
CA GLN A 199 11.94 14.40 15.50
C GLN A 199 11.14 13.14 15.85
N GLN A 200 11.62 12.32 16.78
CA GLN A 200 10.86 11.18 17.30
C GLN A 200 9.64 11.64 18.11
N ALA A 201 9.73 12.80 18.78
CA ALA A 201 8.62 13.42 19.48
C ALA A 201 7.69 14.25 18.56
N GLY A 202 7.94 14.27 17.24
CA GLY A 202 7.14 15.05 16.29
C GLY A 202 7.42 16.55 16.29
N ALA A 203 8.41 17.04 17.05
CA ALA A 203 8.80 18.43 17.11
C ALA A 203 10.12 18.66 16.35
N SER A 204 10.13 19.58 15.38
CA SER A 204 11.37 20.04 14.73
C SER A 204 11.68 21.48 15.16
N PRO A 205 12.92 21.81 15.56
CA PRO A 205 13.26 23.17 15.92
C PRO A 205 13.32 24.15 14.73
N PHE A 206 13.24 23.65 13.49
CA PHE A 206 13.33 24.46 12.26
C PHE A 206 12.01 24.65 11.54
N PHE A 207 11.05 23.79 11.77
CA PHE A 207 9.70 23.89 11.20
C PHE A 207 8.73 23.22 12.15
N GLU A 208 7.70 23.92 12.47
CA GLU A 208 6.54 23.36 13.12
C GLU A 208 5.69 22.71 12.02
N ILE A 209 5.65 21.39 12.00
CA ILE A 209 4.64 20.69 11.23
C ILE A 209 3.36 20.91 12.02
N GLN A 210 2.62 21.99 11.72
CA GLN A 210 1.22 22.05 12.12
C GLN A 210 0.51 20.95 11.34
N ALA A 211 0.48 19.79 11.94
CA ALA A 211 -0.55 18.82 11.56
C ALA A 211 -1.88 19.56 11.72
N PRO A 212 -2.80 19.50 10.76
CA PRO A 212 -4.17 19.94 11.02
C PRO A 212 -4.57 19.32 12.35
N PRO A 213 -5.35 20.08 13.20
CA PRO A 213 -5.73 19.58 14.52
C PRO A 213 -6.15 18.13 14.31
N ALA A 214 -5.50 17.23 15.05
CA ALA A 214 -5.78 15.82 14.95
C ALA A 214 -7.28 15.70 15.24
N GLN A 215 -8.10 15.70 14.18
CA GLN A 215 -9.35 14.99 14.27
C GLN A 215 -8.90 13.64 14.77
N GLU A 216 -9.42 13.22 15.92
CA GLU A 216 -9.25 11.86 16.38
C GLU A 216 -9.49 10.98 15.16
N GLN A 217 -8.39 10.61 14.51
CA GLN A 217 -8.45 9.81 13.30
C GLN A 217 -8.99 8.47 13.77
N GLN A 218 -10.30 8.32 13.67
CA GLN A 218 -10.97 7.02 13.79
C GLN A 218 -10.57 6.14 12.59
N GLY A 219 -9.37 6.34 12.08
CA GLY A 219 -8.80 5.55 11.00
C GLY A 219 -8.26 4.22 11.51
N ASN A 220 -8.06 3.31 10.59
CA ASN A 220 -7.42 2.04 10.88
C ASN A 220 -5.92 2.25 11.08
N GLU A 221 -5.40 1.97 12.27
CA GLU A 221 -3.98 2.11 12.57
C GLU A 221 -3.19 0.82 12.26
N GLY A 222 -1.93 0.98 11.91
CA GLY A 222 -0.98 -0.12 11.74
C GLY A 222 -1.40 -1.16 10.68
N VAL A 223 -1.35 -2.43 11.06
CA VAL A 223 -1.62 -3.57 10.16
C VAL A 223 -3.07 -3.62 9.70
N ILE A 224 -4.03 -3.17 10.53
CA ILE A 224 -5.45 -3.11 10.16
C ILE A 224 -5.65 -2.12 9.01
N GLY A 225 -4.94 -0.99 8.99
CA GLY A 225 -4.99 -0.04 7.88
C GLY A 225 -4.50 -0.62 6.55
N ILE A 226 -3.39 -1.36 6.58
CA ILE A 226 -2.85 -2.04 5.39
C ILE A 226 -3.84 -3.11 4.91
N LEU A 227 -4.37 -3.92 5.82
CA LEU A 227 -5.37 -4.93 5.52
C LEU A 227 -6.63 -4.31 4.90
N ALA A 228 -7.15 -3.23 5.51
CA ALA A 228 -8.32 -2.52 5.03
C ALA A 228 -8.11 -2.00 3.60
N LEU A 229 -6.93 -1.46 3.30
CA LEU A 229 -6.59 -0.97 1.96
C LEU A 229 -6.50 -2.13 0.94
N ILE A 230 -5.90 -3.26 1.31
CA ILE A 230 -5.87 -4.46 0.47
C ILE A 230 -7.28 -4.98 0.22
N MET A 231 -8.11 -5.07 1.26
CA MET A 231 -9.51 -5.51 1.14
C MET A 231 -10.32 -4.55 0.25
N ALA A 232 -10.12 -3.23 0.40
CA ALA A 232 -10.74 -2.24 -0.46
C ALA A 232 -10.36 -2.42 -1.94
N GLY A 233 -9.06 -2.61 -2.22
CA GLY A 233 -8.57 -2.90 -3.57
C GLY A 233 -9.17 -4.17 -4.16
N MET A 234 -9.16 -5.26 -3.39
CA MET A 234 -9.76 -6.53 -3.81
C MET A 234 -11.26 -6.40 -4.04
N MET A 235 -11.98 -5.69 -3.16
CA MET A 235 -13.39 -5.43 -3.33
C MET A 235 -13.67 -4.69 -4.66
N VAL A 236 -12.92 -3.64 -4.98
CA VAL A 236 -13.03 -2.93 -6.26
C VAL A 236 -12.77 -3.88 -7.43
N PHE A 237 -11.69 -4.66 -7.38
CA PHE A 237 -11.35 -5.63 -8.42
C PHE A 237 -12.51 -6.60 -8.69
N TYR A 238 -13.01 -7.26 -7.65
CA TYR A 238 -14.06 -8.27 -7.80
C TYR A 238 -15.43 -7.67 -8.14
N VAL A 239 -15.73 -6.44 -7.72
CA VAL A 239 -16.98 -5.76 -8.09
C VAL A 239 -17.03 -5.49 -9.60
N PHE A 240 -15.92 -5.01 -10.20
CA PHE A 240 -15.85 -4.84 -11.65
C PHE A 240 -15.93 -6.18 -12.39
N PHE A 241 -15.27 -7.21 -11.86
CA PHE A 241 -15.31 -8.55 -12.45
C PHE A 241 -16.71 -9.15 -12.40
N THR A 242 -17.39 -9.06 -11.26
CA THR A 242 -18.78 -9.52 -11.10
C THR A 242 -19.75 -8.71 -11.98
N GLY A 243 -19.56 -7.41 -12.10
CA GLY A 243 -20.36 -6.54 -12.98
C GLY A 243 -20.23 -6.94 -14.44
N ALA A 244 -19.03 -7.23 -14.89
CA ALA A 244 -18.77 -7.72 -16.24
C ALA A 244 -19.36 -9.12 -16.47
N ALA A 245 -19.19 -10.04 -15.53
CA ALA A 245 -19.76 -11.38 -15.58
C ALA A 245 -21.30 -11.37 -15.57
N SER A 246 -21.91 -10.50 -14.76
CA SER A 246 -23.37 -10.30 -14.76
C SER A 246 -23.88 -9.79 -16.11
N ALA A 247 -23.20 -8.81 -16.72
CA ALA A 247 -23.54 -8.30 -18.03
C ALA A 247 -23.39 -9.35 -19.16
N GLN A 248 -22.53 -10.36 -18.99
CA GLN A 248 -22.38 -11.48 -19.93
C GLN A 248 -23.69 -12.28 -20.09
N SER A 249 -24.60 -12.21 -19.11
CA SER A 249 -25.92 -12.84 -19.25
C SER A 249 -26.68 -12.35 -20.47
N ILE A 250 -26.42 -11.14 -20.95
CA ILE A 250 -27.02 -10.59 -22.18
C ILE A 250 -26.59 -11.41 -23.39
N LEU A 251 -25.29 -11.78 -23.50
CA LEU A 251 -24.77 -12.61 -24.58
C LEU A 251 -25.30 -14.04 -24.48
N MET A 252 -25.40 -14.59 -23.28
CA MET A 252 -25.97 -15.94 -23.07
C MET A 252 -27.45 -15.99 -23.51
N GLU A 253 -28.25 -14.98 -23.23
CA GLU A 253 -29.63 -14.88 -23.69
C GLU A 253 -29.73 -14.65 -25.20
N GLU A 254 -28.75 -13.95 -25.79
CA GLU A 254 -28.66 -13.79 -27.25
C GLU A 254 -28.37 -15.13 -27.92
N GLU A 255 -27.35 -15.87 -27.48
CA GLU A 255 -27.00 -17.19 -28.00
C GLU A 255 -28.10 -18.23 -27.81
N ALA A 256 -28.85 -18.14 -26.71
CA ALA A 256 -30.02 -18.98 -26.46
C ALA A 256 -31.27 -18.56 -27.28
N GLY A 257 -31.18 -17.48 -28.05
CA GLY A 257 -32.33 -16.95 -28.83
C GLY A 257 -33.46 -16.37 -27.98
N THR A 258 -33.27 -16.20 -26.69
CA THR A 258 -34.29 -15.62 -25.79
C THR A 258 -34.32 -14.11 -25.85
N LEU A 259 -33.20 -13.46 -26.05
CA LEU A 259 -33.10 -12.00 -26.16
C LEU A 259 -33.84 -11.47 -27.42
N PRO A 260 -33.67 -12.07 -28.64
CA PRO A 260 -34.47 -11.68 -29.82
C PRO A 260 -35.95 -11.82 -29.60
N ARG A 261 -36.41 -12.86 -28.90
CA ARG A 261 -37.85 -13.02 -28.56
C ARG A 261 -38.35 -11.93 -27.63
N LEU A 262 -37.52 -11.44 -26.73
CA LEU A 262 -37.85 -10.31 -25.85
C LEU A 262 -38.05 -9.02 -26.68
N PHE A 263 -37.28 -8.83 -27.75
CA PHE A 263 -37.42 -7.68 -28.65
C PHE A 263 -38.66 -7.72 -29.55
N THR A 264 -39.29 -8.88 -29.75
CA THR A 264 -40.58 -8.98 -30.42
C THR A 264 -41.75 -8.60 -29.52
N THR A 265 -41.53 -8.42 -28.22
CA THR A 265 -42.55 -7.92 -27.30
C THR A 265 -42.66 -6.39 -27.39
N PRO A 266 -43.82 -5.79 -27.04
CA PRO A 266 -44.00 -4.34 -27.05
C PRO A 266 -43.25 -3.68 -25.85
N THR A 267 -41.95 -4.03 -25.68
CA THR A 267 -41.09 -3.52 -24.61
C THR A 267 -39.91 -2.80 -25.25
N PRO A 268 -39.71 -1.49 -24.97
CA PRO A 268 -38.56 -0.77 -25.52
C PRO A 268 -37.21 -1.41 -25.11
N GLN A 269 -36.27 -1.46 -26.04
CA GLN A 269 -34.92 -2.02 -25.80
C GLN A 269 -34.23 -1.35 -24.58
N ALA A 270 -34.44 -0.02 -24.42
CA ALA A 270 -33.94 0.72 -23.27
C ALA A 270 -34.49 0.20 -21.93
N THR A 271 -35.73 -0.29 -21.89
CA THR A 271 -36.37 -0.87 -20.69
C THR A 271 -35.70 -2.23 -20.36
N ILE A 272 -35.37 -3.02 -21.37
CA ILE A 272 -34.73 -4.33 -21.19
C ILE A 272 -33.29 -4.13 -20.66
N LEU A 273 -32.52 -3.26 -21.30
CA LEU A 273 -31.14 -2.93 -20.84
C LEU A 273 -31.15 -2.24 -19.47
N GLY A 274 -32.14 -1.37 -19.22
CA GLY A 274 -32.35 -0.75 -17.91
C GLY A 274 -32.63 -1.79 -16.80
N GLY A 275 -33.44 -2.81 -17.11
CA GLY A 275 -33.70 -3.93 -16.20
C GLY A 275 -32.40 -4.72 -15.88
N LYS A 276 -31.58 -4.98 -16.89
CA LYS A 276 -30.28 -5.63 -16.72
C LYS A 276 -29.31 -4.78 -15.89
N PHE A 277 -29.29 -3.46 -16.13
CA PHE A 277 -28.50 -2.53 -15.31
C PHE A 277 -28.96 -2.54 -13.86
N ILE A 278 -30.26 -2.46 -13.60
CA ILE A 278 -30.81 -2.48 -12.22
C ILE A 278 -30.49 -3.81 -11.53
N SER A 279 -30.60 -4.93 -12.25
CA SER A 279 -30.22 -6.23 -11.72
C SER A 279 -28.74 -6.27 -11.29
N THR A 280 -27.85 -5.85 -12.18
CA THR A 280 -26.41 -5.81 -11.88
C THR A 280 -26.11 -4.82 -10.74
N PHE A 281 -26.74 -3.64 -10.75
CA PHE A 281 -26.60 -2.65 -9.68
C PHE A 281 -26.97 -3.22 -8.31
N LEU A 282 -28.13 -3.88 -8.21
CA LEU A 282 -28.58 -4.46 -6.94
C LEU A 282 -27.71 -5.64 -6.50
N LEU A 283 -27.27 -6.47 -7.44
CA LEU A 283 -26.34 -7.58 -7.17
C LEU A 283 -25.00 -7.08 -6.61
N LEU A 284 -24.42 -6.07 -7.25
CA LEU A 284 -23.15 -5.46 -6.81
C LEU A 284 -23.30 -4.70 -5.49
N SER A 285 -24.45 -4.03 -5.27
CA SER A 285 -24.76 -3.40 -3.99
C SER A 285 -24.80 -4.42 -2.87
N LEU A 286 -25.46 -5.56 -3.09
CA LEU A 286 -25.50 -6.67 -2.14
C LEU A 286 -24.09 -7.19 -1.87
N GLN A 287 -23.28 -7.39 -2.90
CA GLN A 287 -21.87 -7.84 -2.78
C GLN A 287 -21.06 -6.89 -1.93
N VAL A 288 -21.03 -5.59 -2.26
CA VAL A 288 -20.23 -4.58 -1.57
C VAL A 288 -20.65 -4.44 -0.11
N VAL A 289 -21.95 -4.32 0.16
CA VAL A 289 -22.47 -4.21 1.54
C VAL A 289 -22.13 -5.45 2.35
N THR A 290 -22.29 -6.65 1.78
CA THR A 290 -21.94 -7.91 2.46
C THR A 290 -20.44 -7.95 2.80
N LEU A 291 -19.56 -7.57 1.86
CA LEU A 291 -18.11 -7.54 2.09
C LEU A 291 -17.72 -6.52 3.17
N ILE A 292 -18.32 -5.33 3.17
CA ILE A 292 -18.10 -4.30 4.18
C ILE A 292 -18.53 -4.80 5.56
N VAL A 293 -19.73 -5.34 5.67
CA VAL A 293 -20.26 -5.83 6.95
C VAL A 293 -19.41 -6.99 7.49
N ILE A 294 -19.09 -7.95 6.65
CA ILE A 294 -18.28 -9.11 7.06
C ILE A 294 -16.86 -8.65 7.46
N SER A 295 -16.24 -7.76 6.70
CA SER A 295 -14.89 -7.28 7.02
C SER A 295 -14.85 -6.43 8.29
N ALA A 296 -15.88 -5.64 8.55
CA ALA A 296 -16.02 -4.90 9.80
C ALA A 296 -16.20 -5.83 11.01
N LEU A 297 -17.03 -6.88 10.87
CA LEU A 297 -17.32 -7.81 11.97
C LEU A 297 -16.18 -8.80 12.26
N ILE A 298 -15.51 -9.31 11.21
CA ILE A 298 -14.48 -10.35 11.37
C ILE A 298 -13.10 -9.75 11.59
N PHE A 299 -12.76 -8.70 10.83
CA PHE A 299 -11.40 -8.13 10.82
C PHE A 299 -11.31 -6.77 11.53
N GLY A 300 -12.41 -6.26 12.07
CA GLY A 300 -12.43 -4.98 12.78
C GLY A 300 -12.17 -3.77 11.89
N VAL A 301 -12.36 -3.87 10.57
CA VAL A 301 -12.10 -2.76 9.64
C VAL A 301 -13.11 -1.64 9.86
N ASN A 302 -12.62 -0.45 10.16
CA ASN A 302 -13.42 0.77 10.19
C ASN A 302 -13.46 1.39 8.78
N TRP A 303 -14.65 1.44 8.18
CA TRP A 303 -14.85 1.95 6.82
C TRP A 303 -15.14 3.47 6.77
N GLY A 304 -15.02 4.17 7.89
CA GLY A 304 -15.27 5.60 8.00
C GLY A 304 -16.75 5.96 8.14
N ASP A 305 -17.07 7.23 7.91
CA ASP A 305 -18.42 7.77 8.11
C ASP A 305 -19.46 7.18 7.16
N PRO A 306 -20.70 6.88 7.65
CA PRO A 306 -21.71 6.21 6.86
C PRO A 306 -22.16 6.97 5.59
N LEU A 307 -22.19 8.31 5.63
CA LEU A 307 -22.68 9.11 4.51
C LEU A 307 -21.71 9.15 3.33
N PRO A 308 -20.41 9.51 3.50
CA PRO A 308 -19.42 9.40 2.43
C PRO A 308 -19.22 7.95 1.97
N LEU A 309 -19.29 6.97 2.89
CA LEU A 309 -19.25 5.55 2.57
C LEU A 309 -20.38 5.15 1.59
N ALA A 310 -21.63 5.50 1.89
CA ALA A 310 -22.77 5.20 1.02
C ALA A 310 -22.60 5.83 -0.37
N LEU A 311 -22.10 7.06 -0.44
CA LEU A 311 -21.86 7.78 -1.70
C LEU A 311 -20.80 7.06 -2.56
N VAL A 312 -19.71 6.61 -1.96
CA VAL A 312 -18.65 5.85 -2.64
C VAL A 312 -19.17 4.50 -3.13
N ILE A 313 -19.98 3.79 -2.32
CA ILE A 313 -20.60 2.52 -2.71
C ILE A 313 -21.49 2.73 -3.94
N VAL A 314 -22.38 3.72 -3.92
CA VAL A 314 -23.28 4.00 -5.02
C VAL A 314 -22.52 4.34 -6.30
N ALA A 315 -21.50 5.19 -6.22
CA ALA A 315 -20.67 5.56 -7.37
C ALA A 315 -19.90 4.35 -7.94
N LEU A 316 -19.30 3.53 -7.06
CA LEU A 316 -18.60 2.30 -7.44
C LEU A 316 -19.53 1.34 -8.18
N VAL A 317 -20.71 1.08 -7.62
CA VAL A 317 -21.66 0.13 -8.20
C VAL A 317 -22.22 0.64 -9.53
N ILE A 318 -22.49 1.95 -9.66
CA ILE A 318 -22.91 2.56 -10.93
C ILE A 318 -21.85 2.40 -12.01
N VAL A 319 -20.59 2.77 -11.71
CA VAL A 319 -19.53 2.69 -12.72
C VAL A 319 -19.22 1.23 -13.10
N ALA A 320 -19.21 0.30 -12.15
CA ALA A 320 -18.96 -1.11 -12.42
C ALA A 320 -20.08 -1.77 -13.24
N SER A 321 -21.36 -1.47 -12.93
CA SER A 321 -22.51 -1.96 -13.70
C SER A 321 -22.51 -1.41 -15.12
N SER A 322 -22.24 -0.12 -15.27
CA SER A 322 -22.16 0.56 -16.57
C SER A 322 -21.00 0.01 -17.42
N PHE A 323 -19.86 -0.23 -16.78
CA PHE A 323 -18.68 -0.77 -17.43
C PHE A 323 -18.91 -2.20 -17.93
N GLY A 324 -19.61 -3.04 -17.17
CA GLY A 324 -20.02 -4.37 -17.61
C GLY A 324 -20.83 -4.34 -18.89
N ILE A 325 -21.86 -3.49 -18.97
CA ILE A 325 -22.68 -3.28 -20.17
C ILE A 325 -21.85 -2.74 -21.33
N PHE A 326 -20.98 -1.75 -21.06
CA PHE A 326 -20.06 -1.20 -22.05
C PHE A 326 -19.20 -2.28 -22.70
N VAL A 327 -18.48 -3.06 -21.91
CA VAL A 327 -17.60 -4.11 -22.42
C VAL A 327 -18.40 -5.17 -23.21
N THR A 328 -19.52 -5.64 -22.64
CA THR A 328 -20.39 -6.63 -23.28
C THR A 328 -20.90 -6.16 -24.63
N SER A 329 -21.15 -4.87 -24.82
CA SER A 329 -21.63 -4.31 -26.08
C SER A 329 -20.65 -4.47 -27.26
N PHE A 330 -19.37 -4.71 -27.01
CA PHE A 330 -18.33 -4.95 -28.01
C PHE A 330 -18.11 -6.44 -28.30
N LEU A 331 -18.65 -7.32 -27.48
CA LEU A 331 -18.48 -8.76 -27.62
C LEU A 331 -19.55 -9.34 -28.55
N ARG A 332 -19.17 -10.40 -29.27
CA ARG A 332 -20.06 -11.10 -30.21
C ARG A 332 -20.64 -12.36 -29.61
N ASP A 333 -19.88 -13.02 -28.76
CA ASP A 333 -20.24 -14.29 -28.15
C ASP A 333 -19.66 -14.42 -26.73
N THR A 334 -20.15 -15.42 -25.99
CA THR A 334 -19.70 -15.69 -24.62
C THR A 334 -18.25 -16.18 -24.55
N ARG A 335 -17.72 -16.79 -25.60
CA ARG A 335 -16.32 -17.26 -25.69
C ARG A 335 -15.37 -16.05 -25.71
N GLN A 336 -15.66 -15.03 -26.51
CA GLN A 336 -14.91 -13.77 -26.50
C GLN A 336 -14.99 -13.09 -25.12
N GLY A 337 -16.16 -13.18 -24.46
CA GLY A 337 -16.36 -12.68 -23.10
C GLY A 337 -15.33 -13.23 -22.11
N GLY A 338 -15.11 -14.54 -22.09
CA GLY A 338 -14.14 -15.16 -21.21
C GLY A 338 -12.70 -14.61 -21.37
N ILE A 339 -12.26 -14.43 -22.62
CA ILE A 339 -10.93 -13.88 -22.92
C ILE A 339 -10.81 -12.40 -22.49
N VAL A 340 -11.80 -11.60 -22.85
CA VAL A 340 -11.79 -10.15 -22.56
C VAL A 340 -11.91 -9.89 -21.05
N TYR A 341 -12.80 -10.60 -20.36
CA TYR A 341 -12.94 -10.43 -18.91
C TYR A 341 -11.69 -10.96 -18.18
N GLY A 342 -11.15 -12.12 -18.56
CA GLY A 342 -9.93 -12.63 -17.95
C GLY A 342 -8.70 -11.75 -18.23
N GLY A 343 -8.54 -11.22 -19.44
CA GLY A 343 -7.40 -10.40 -19.82
C GLY A 343 -7.56 -8.93 -19.46
N VAL A 344 -8.54 -8.26 -20.08
CA VAL A 344 -8.70 -6.80 -19.95
C VAL A 344 -9.05 -6.40 -18.52
N MET A 345 -9.98 -7.13 -17.87
CA MET A 345 -10.36 -6.82 -16.48
C MET A 345 -9.22 -7.02 -15.51
N THR A 346 -8.43 -8.08 -15.69
CA THR A 346 -7.27 -8.34 -14.83
C THR A 346 -6.24 -7.21 -14.96
N VAL A 347 -5.89 -6.84 -16.20
CA VAL A 347 -4.92 -5.74 -16.43
C VAL A 347 -5.43 -4.41 -15.87
N MET A 348 -6.68 -4.05 -16.15
CA MET A 348 -7.27 -2.80 -15.63
C MET A 348 -7.37 -2.83 -14.10
N GLY A 349 -7.75 -3.97 -13.52
CA GLY A 349 -7.80 -4.14 -12.07
C GLY A 349 -6.42 -4.01 -11.42
N MET A 350 -5.39 -4.61 -12.01
CA MET A 350 -4.01 -4.46 -11.53
C MET A 350 -3.52 -3.01 -11.62
N ILE A 351 -3.80 -2.30 -12.72
CA ILE A 351 -3.50 -0.86 -12.85
C ILE A 351 -4.21 -0.06 -11.75
N GLY A 352 -5.49 -0.32 -11.50
CA GLY A 352 -6.25 0.34 -10.44
C GLY A 352 -5.72 0.07 -9.04
N MET A 353 -5.16 -1.13 -8.82
CA MET A 353 -4.62 -1.54 -7.52
C MET A 353 -3.16 -1.12 -7.29
N ILE A 354 -2.46 -0.53 -8.26
CA ILE A 354 -1.06 -0.10 -8.10
C ILE A 354 -0.88 0.70 -6.80
N THR A 355 -1.80 1.61 -6.49
CA THR A 355 -1.73 2.47 -5.31
C THR A 355 -1.91 1.74 -3.99
N VAL A 356 -2.54 0.56 -3.98
CA VAL A 356 -2.65 -0.29 -2.79
C VAL A 356 -1.26 -0.78 -2.35
N PHE A 357 -0.44 -1.19 -3.32
CA PHE A 357 0.89 -1.75 -3.05
C PHE A 357 1.99 -0.69 -2.96
N THR A 358 1.84 0.44 -3.63
CA THR A 358 2.83 1.52 -3.63
C THR A 358 2.61 2.55 -2.55
N GLY A 359 1.42 2.63 -1.97
CA GLY A 359 1.09 3.60 -0.90
C GLY A 359 1.91 3.44 0.38
N THR A 360 2.54 2.27 0.57
CA THR A 360 3.44 1.98 1.70
C THR A 360 4.92 2.28 1.41
N VAL A 361 5.26 2.64 0.16
CA VAL A 361 6.65 2.91 -0.27
C VAL A 361 6.84 4.41 -0.48
N PRO A 362 7.63 5.11 0.36
CA PRO A 362 7.83 6.57 0.28
C PRO A 362 8.39 7.06 -1.05
N THR A 363 9.07 6.18 -1.80
CA THR A 363 9.68 6.47 -3.11
C THR A 363 8.79 6.10 -4.29
N ALA A 364 7.57 5.60 -4.05
CA ALA A 364 6.63 5.31 -5.13
C ALA A 364 6.27 6.63 -5.82
N SER A 365 6.76 6.78 -7.03
CA SER A 365 6.71 8.01 -7.79
C SER A 365 5.27 8.49 -7.98
N SER A 366 5.08 9.82 -8.03
CA SER A 366 3.82 10.46 -8.44
C SER A 366 3.30 9.91 -9.77
N ALA A 367 4.17 9.36 -10.62
CA ALA A 367 3.84 8.70 -11.87
C ALA A 367 2.96 7.45 -11.66
N MET A 368 3.24 6.58 -10.66
CA MET A 368 2.44 5.38 -10.39
C MET A 368 1.01 5.73 -9.94
N ASN A 369 0.88 6.77 -9.11
CA ASN A 369 -0.43 7.29 -8.72
C ASN A 369 -1.21 7.81 -9.94
N THR A 370 -0.55 8.52 -10.85
CA THR A 370 -1.17 9.03 -12.08
C THR A 370 -1.62 7.89 -12.99
N VAL A 371 -0.79 6.84 -13.15
CA VAL A 371 -1.13 5.65 -13.94
C VAL A 371 -2.39 4.96 -13.41
N SER A 372 -2.52 4.78 -12.10
CA SER A 372 -3.72 4.14 -11.53
C SER A 372 -5.01 4.90 -11.84
N LEU A 373 -4.96 6.23 -11.92
CA LEU A 373 -6.10 7.09 -12.21
C LEU A 373 -6.52 7.09 -13.70
N THR A 374 -5.81 6.38 -14.58
CA THR A 374 -6.22 6.20 -15.98
C THR A 374 -7.39 5.23 -16.13
N VAL A 375 -7.66 4.43 -15.11
CA VAL A 375 -8.76 3.46 -15.07
C VAL A 375 -9.76 3.79 -13.96
N PRO A 376 -11.05 3.48 -14.13
CA PRO A 376 -12.08 3.79 -13.12
C PRO A 376 -11.85 3.06 -11.79
N GLN A 377 -11.20 1.89 -11.82
CA GLN A 377 -10.81 1.15 -10.62
C GLN A 377 -9.87 1.95 -9.72
N GLY A 378 -8.93 2.71 -10.31
CA GLY A 378 -7.99 3.53 -9.54
C GLY A 378 -8.69 4.68 -8.81
N TRP A 379 -9.72 5.29 -9.40
CA TRP A 379 -10.54 6.30 -8.72
C TRP A 379 -11.34 5.70 -7.58
N ALA A 380 -11.85 4.49 -7.76
CA ALA A 380 -12.54 3.76 -6.69
C ALA A 380 -11.61 3.43 -5.52
N VAL A 381 -10.40 2.91 -5.80
CA VAL A 381 -9.39 2.65 -4.77
C VAL A 381 -8.98 3.95 -4.05
N ARG A 382 -8.83 5.06 -4.79
CA ARG A 382 -8.55 6.36 -4.18
C ARG A 382 -9.68 6.82 -3.25
N ALA A 383 -10.94 6.64 -3.64
CA ALA A 383 -12.08 6.99 -2.80
C ALA A 383 -12.09 6.17 -1.50
N TRP A 384 -11.87 4.86 -1.60
CA TRP A 384 -11.76 3.99 -0.43
C TRP A 384 -10.60 4.36 0.48
N ARG A 385 -9.44 4.68 -0.09
CA ARG A 385 -8.28 5.11 0.67
C ARG A 385 -8.59 6.37 1.49
N LEU A 386 -9.21 7.38 0.87
CA LEU A 386 -9.61 8.61 1.56
C LEU A 386 -10.55 8.32 2.75
N LEU A 387 -11.52 7.40 2.58
CA LEU A 387 -12.42 6.99 3.68
C LEU A 387 -11.66 6.29 4.81
N LEU A 388 -10.76 5.36 4.47
CA LEU A 388 -9.97 4.62 5.45
C LEU A 388 -8.97 5.50 6.20
N GLU A 389 -8.54 6.61 5.60
CA GLU A 389 -7.70 7.65 6.21
C GLU A 389 -8.52 8.68 7.02
N GLY A 390 -9.84 8.46 7.21
CA GLY A 390 -10.72 9.35 7.96
C GLY A 390 -11.25 10.55 7.18
N GLY A 391 -11.13 10.55 5.85
CA GLY A 391 -11.62 11.62 4.99
C GLY A 391 -13.13 11.76 5.02
N GLY A 392 -13.59 13.01 5.03
CA GLY A 392 -15.00 13.36 5.04
C GLY A 392 -15.65 13.43 3.67
N LEU A 393 -16.90 13.92 3.65
CA LEU A 393 -17.68 14.03 2.42
C LEU A 393 -16.98 14.85 1.33
N GLY A 394 -16.32 15.96 1.69
CA GLY A 394 -15.61 16.84 0.76
C GLY A 394 -14.49 16.15 0.00
N ASP A 395 -13.77 15.26 0.67
CA ASP A 395 -12.58 14.59 0.13
C ASP A 395 -12.93 13.56 -0.94
N VAL A 396 -14.10 12.89 -0.80
CA VAL A 396 -14.53 11.86 -1.73
C VAL A 396 -15.30 12.41 -2.94
N LEU A 397 -15.69 13.69 -2.95
CA LEU A 397 -16.51 14.27 -4.03
C LEU A 397 -15.84 14.14 -5.40
N VAL A 398 -14.54 14.40 -5.51
CA VAL A 398 -13.82 14.34 -6.79
C VAL A 398 -13.77 12.90 -7.33
N PRO A 399 -13.32 11.88 -6.58
CA PRO A 399 -13.37 10.50 -7.04
C PRO A 399 -14.80 10.04 -7.41
N VAL A 400 -15.78 10.39 -6.60
CA VAL A 400 -17.19 10.06 -6.85
C VAL A 400 -17.68 10.68 -8.14
N ALA A 401 -17.43 11.98 -8.37
CA ALA A 401 -17.83 12.67 -9.59
C ALA A 401 -17.22 12.05 -10.85
N VAL A 402 -15.94 11.67 -10.78
CA VAL A 402 -15.24 10.99 -11.89
C VAL A 402 -15.85 9.60 -12.14
N MET A 403 -16.11 8.82 -11.10
CA MET A 403 -16.76 7.51 -11.24
C MET A 403 -18.16 7.61 -11.83
N LEU A 404 -18.99 8.56 -11.37
CA LEU A 404 -20.32 8.79 -11.91
C LEU A 404 -20.27 9.26 -13.37
N GLY A 405 -19.37 10.19 -13.70
CA GLY A 405 -19.15 10.66 -15.06
C GLY A 405 -18.73 9.52 -16.00
N ALA A 406 -17.76 8.71 -15.58
CA ALA A 406 -17.33 7.51 -16.32
C ALA A 406 -18.49 6.51 -16.48
N GLY A 407 -19.29 6.28 -15.42
CA GLY A 407 -20.46 5.42 -15.46
C GLY A 407 -21.49 5.87 -16.49
N ILE A 408 -21.79 7.16 -16.53
CA ILE A 408 -22.72 7.73 -17.52
C ILE A 408 -22.20 7.53 -18.95
N VAL A 409 -20.90 7.80 -19.18
CA VAL A 409 -20.27 7.62 -20.50
C VAL A 409 -20.31 6.15 -20.93
N PHE A 410 -19.92 5.24 -20.06
CA PHE A 410 -19.93 3.79 -20.35
C PHE A 410 -21.35 3.29 -20.65
N PHE A 411 -22.32 3.69 -19.84
CA PHE A 411 -23.71 3.30 -20.06
C PHE A 411 -24.24 3.83 -21.39
N ALA A 412 -24.01 5.11 -21.69
CA ALA A 412 -24.44 5.72 -22.93
C ALA A 412 -23.86 5.03 -24.18
N ILE A 413 -22.54 4.79 -24.17
CA ILE A 413 -21.87 4.08 -25.27
C ILE A 413 -22.39 2.65 -25.40
N GLY A 414 -22.55 1.94 -24.28
CA GLY A 414 -23.08 0.58 -24.25
C GLY A 414 -24.48 0.50 -24.88
N VAL A 415 -25.41 1.37 -24.45
CA VAL A 415 -26.77 1.42 -25.00
C VAL A 415 -26.79 1.78 -26.49
N LEU A 416 -26.02 2.78 -26.92
CA LEU A 416 -25.92 3.17 -28.32
C LEU A 416 -25.38 2.05 -29.20
N LYS A 417 -24.38 1.30 -28.70
CA LYS A 417 -23.79 0.17 -29.42
C LYS A 417 -24.77 -0.99 -29.56
N PHE A 418 -25.47 -1.34 -28.47
CA PHE A 418 -26.54 -2.36 -28.53
C PHE A 418 -27.67 -1.94 -29.45
N ARG A 419 -28.11 -0.68 -29.40
CA ARG A 419 -29.14 -0.19 -30.30
C ARG A 419 -28.77 -0.39 -31.78
N LYS A 420 -27.50 -0.10 -32.16
CA LYS A 420 -27.04 -0.30 -33.53
C LYS A 420 -26.92 -1.79 -33.93
N ARG A 421 -26.78 -2.69 -32.98
CA ARG A 421 -26.64 -4.13 -33.24
C ARG A 421 -27.98 -4.79 -33.54
N TYR A 422 -29.08 -4.23 -32.99
CA TYR A 422 -30.43 -4.79 -33.10
C TYR A 422 -31.43 -3.87 -33.85
N ALA A 423 -30.97 -2.78 -34.44
CA ALA A 423 -31.71 -1.97 -35.38
C ALA A 423 -31.51 -2.48 -36.82
#